data_ef480c2229f36eb168312f727f8215a0
#
_entry.id   ef480c2229f36eb168312f727f8215a0
#
_cell.length_a   1.000
_cell.length_b   1.000
_cell.length_c   1.000
_cell.angle_alpha   90.00
_cell.angle_beta   90.00
_cell.angle_gamma   90.00
#
_symmetry.space_group_name_H-M   'P 1'
#
loop_
_entity.id
_entity.type
_entity.pdbx_description
1 polymer ?
#
loop_
_entity_poly.entity_id
_entity_poly.type
_entity_poly.pdbx_seq_one_letter_code
_entity_poly.pdbx_strand_id
1 'polypeptide(L)'
;MAVINTNSLSLLTQNNLNKSQGSLGTAIERLSSGLRINSAKDDAAGQAIANRFTSNINGLTQAARNANDGISLSQTAEGALGEINNNLQRVRDLTVQAQNSSNSASDIDSIQSEVNQRMEEINRVTKQTDFNGIKVLDNRTASNAEYAFQVGAQDTQKINIEIGSSAGWNLATAGAGGTSSDVVNTATLVQKANETVAQTLSGKTEAEINTALTKFTTDVKAAANDAAVVTAKGALTTALGLKAGADLGTAVSSAKFGTDLTTEQKANVKSGVYNAAANGENYTVAKTAAEVKAAKDAAVTANANTGAVVNGNLRSVEAKGFDVLKGNVSGGAAGTAAGTTPLADIDAALKAVDSQRSSLGASQNRFESTITNLNNTVNNLTSARSRIQDADYSTEVSNMSRAQILQQAGTSVLAQANQVPQTVLSLLR
;
A
#
# COMPACT_ATOMS: atom_id res chain seq x y z
N MET A 1 -82.44 6.03 39.91
CA MET A 1 -83.45 5.07 39.49
C MET A 1 -82.75 3.74 39.25
N ALA A 2 -83.10 2.71 40.00
CA ALA A 2 -82.56 1.37 39.80
C ALA A 2 -83.19 0.73 38.52
N VAL A 3 -82.50 0.67 37.40
CA VAL A 3 -82.98 0.05 36.17
C VAL A 3 -82.70 -1.45 36.34
N ILE A 4 -83.69 -2.28 36.32
CA ILE A 4 -83.57 -3.72 36.58
C ILE A 4 -82.98 -4.48 35.42
N ASN A 5 -83.20 -3.99 34.18
CA ASN A 5 -82.73 -4.66 32.99
C ASN A 5 -81.29 -4.32 32.52
N THR A 6 -80.70 -3.24 33.08
CA THR A 6 -79.35 -2.83 32.70
C THR A 6 -78.56 -2.45 33.95
N ASN A 7 -77.60 -3.28 34.38
CA ASN A 7 -76.71 -3.00 35.47
C ASN A 7 -75.56 -2.07 35.05
N SER A 8 -75.85 -0.74 35.13
CA SER A 8 -74.88 0.28 34.72
C SER A 8 -73.59 0.27 35.59
N LEU A 9 -73.71 -0.15 36.89
CA LEU A 9 -72.58 -0.27 37.81
C LEU A 9 -71.67 -1.42 37.40
N SER A 10 -72.25 -2.57 37.01
CA SER A 10 -71.49 -3.72 36.49
C SER A 10 -70.75 -3.38 35.21
N LEU A 11 -71.45 -2.70 34.29
CA LEU A 11 -70.81 -2.24 33.01
C LEU A 11 -69.65 -1.27 33.24
N LEU A 12 -69.81 -0.29 34.16
CA LEU A 12 -68.76 0.65 34.54
C LEU A 12 -67.56 -0.09 35.16
N THR A 13 -67.82 -1.03 36.04
CA THR A 13 -66.82 -1.82 36.75
C THR A 13 -66.05 -2.73 35.73
N GLN A 14 -66.78 -3.33 34.79
CA GLN A 14 -66.18 -4.14 33.71
C GLN A 14 -65.27 -3.31 32.79
N ASN A 15 -65.72 -2.10 32.43
CA ASN A 15 -64.86 -1.16 31.65
C ASN A 15 -63.61 -0.77 32.42
N ASN A 16 -63.75 -0.49 33.75
CA ASN A 16 -62.59 -0.18 34.57
C ASN A 16 -61.65 -1.37 34.75
N LEU A 17 -62.19 -2.59 34.88
CA LEU A 17 -61.40 -3.82 34.92
C LEU A 17 -60.60 -4.05 33.61
N ASN A 18 -61.24 -3.91 32.45
CA ASN A 18 -60.60 -4.03 31.12
C ASN A 18 -59.48 -2.97 30.99
N LYS A 19 -59.72 -1.74 31.43
CA LYS A 19 -58.72 -0.67 31.45
C LYS A 19 -57.53 -1.01 32.35
N SER A 20 -57.79 -1.57 33.54
CA SER A 20 -56.73 -2.00 34.45
C SER A 20 -55.92 -3.18 33.89
N GLN A 21 -56.56 -4.13 33.24
CA GLN A 21 -55.89 -5.25 32.56
C GLN A 21 -55.01 -4.75 31.43
N GLY A 22 -55.48 -3.79 30.60
CA GLY A 22 -54.68 -3.16 29.55
C GLY A 22 -53.47 -2.44 30.11
N SER A 23 -53.66 -1.67 31.24
CA SER A 23 -52.55 -0.99 31.88
C SER A 23 -51.54 -1.96 32.51
N LEU A 24 -52.02 -3.08 33.09
CA LEU A 24 -51.15 -4.14 33.57
C LEU A 24 -50.33 -4.79 32.46
N GLY A 25 -50.96 -5.12 31.33
CA GLY A 25 -50.27 -5.67 30.16
C GLY A 25 -49.16 -4.75 29.67
N THR A 26 -49.45 -3.45 29.51
CA THR A 26 -48.45 -2.45 29.09
C THR A 26 -47.32 -2.32 30.10
N ALA A 27 -47.63 -2.30 31.42
CA ALA A 27 -46.56 -2.20 32.43
C ALA A 27 -45.66 -3.47 32.44
N ILE A 28 -46.24 -4.66 32.29
CA ILE A 28 -45.48 -5.91 32.17
C ILE A 28 -44.62 -5.91 30.90
N GLU A 29 -45.16 -5.48 29.76
CA GLU A 29 -44.43 -5.38 28.48
C GLU A 29 -43.24 -4.43 28.62
N ARG A 30 -43.41 -3.24 29.17
CA ARG A 30 -42.32 -2.26 29.37
C ARG A 30 -41.29 -2.74 30.39
N LEU A 31 -41.74 -3.43 31.44
CA LEU A 31 -40.83 -3.99 32.45
C LEU A 31 -40.01 -5.14 31.89
N SER A 32 -40.61 -5.98 31.02
CA SER A 32 -39.95 -7.10 30.39
C SER A 32 -38.97 -6.65 29.30
N SER A 33 -39.33 -5.64 28.50
CA SER A 33 -38.46 -5.09 27.44
C SER A 33 -37.43 -4.09 27.96
N GLY A 34 -37.67 -3.49 29.13
CA GLY A 34 -36.88 -2.35 29.64
C GLY A 34 -37.13 -1.04 28.89
N LEU A 35 -38.05 -1.05 27.90
CA LEU A 35 -38.31 0.08 27.02
C LEU A 35 -39.70 0.70 27.32
N ARG A 36 -39.76 2.02 27.39
CA ARG A 36 -40.98 2.82 27.47
C ARG A 36 -41.74 2.83 26.14
N ILE A 37 -40.98 2.88 25.02
CA ILE A 37 -41.45 2.86 23.64
C ILE A 37 -41.06 1.53 23.04
N ASN A 38 -42.00 0.60 22.91
CA ASN A 38 -41.78 -0.72 22.33
C ASN A 38 -42.32 -0.81 20.90
N SER A 39 -43.34 -0.03 20.60
CA SER A 39 -43.98 -0.01 19.28
C SER A 39 -44.30 1.42 18.81
N ALA A 40 -44.56 1.59 17.51
CA ALA A 40 -44.98 2.86 16.92
C ALA A 40 -46.31 3.38 17.51
N LYS A 41 -47.12 2.49 18.12
CA LYS A 41 -48.37 2.82 18.78
C LYS A 41 -48.13 3.59 20.09
N ASP A 42 -47.00 3.33 20.77
CA ASP A 42 -46.71 3.96 22.05
C ASP A 42 -46.28 5.43 21.89
N ASP A 43 -45.39 5.68 20.90
CA ASP A 43 -44.94 7.02 20.54
C ASP A 43 -44.23 6.95 19.15
N ALA A 44 -44.94 7.28 18.12
CA ALA A 44 -44.40 7.24 16.75
C ALA A 44 -43.23 8.22 16.51
N ALA A 45 -43.31 9.41 17.13
CA ALA A 45 -42.27 10.44 17.01
C ALA A 45 -41.02 10.04 17.79
N GLY A 46 -41.20 9.58 19.05
CA GLY A 46 -40.12 9.10 19.89
C GLY A 46 -39.39 7.90 19.27
N GLN A 47 -40.12 6.96 18.71
CA GLN A 47 -39.54 5.80 18.00
C GLN A 47 -38.73 6.20 16.79
N ALA A 48 -39.23 7.13 15.97
CA ALA A 48 -38.50 7.61 14.80
C ALA A 48 -37.17 8.31 15.17
N ILE A 49 -37.20 9.07 16.30
CA ILE A 49 -35.98 9.72 16.84
C ILE A 49 -35.02 8.67 17.40
N ALA A 50 -35.50 7.70 18.16
CA ALA A 50 -34.68 6.62 18.72
C ALA A 50 -34.04 5.77 17.65
N ASN A 51 -34.76 5.46 16.57
CA ASN A 51 -34.22 4.72 15.41
C ASN A 51 -33.11 5.51 14.70
N ARG A 52 -33.25 6.84 14.52
CA ARG A 52 -32.19 7.69 13.95
C ARG A 52 -30.97 7.72 14.87
N PHE A 53 -31.16 7.80 16.18
CA PHE A 53 -30.03 7.72 17.12
C PHE A 53 -29.35 6.35 17.06
N THR A 54 -30.09 5.27 16.98
CA THR A 54 -29.55 3.91 16.86
C THR A 54 -28.75 3.76 15.57
N SER A 55 -29.25 4.25 14.43
CA SER A 55 -28.52 4.26 13.17
C SER A 55 -27.22 5.06 13.26
N ASN A 56 -27.26 6.26 13.84
CA ASN A 56 -26.07 7.09 14.05
C ASN A 56 -25.06 6.43 15.00
N ILE A 57 -25.51 5.86 16.12
CA ILE A 57 -24.63 5.14 17.08
C ILE A 57 -23.92 3.99 16.39
N ASN A 58 -24.65 3.18 15.62
CA ASN A 58 -24.08 2.07 14.88
C ASN A 58 -23.06 2.55 13.84
N GLY A 59 -23.38 3.61 13.09
CA GLY A 59 -22.50 4.23 12.12
C GLY A 59 -21.23 4.79 12.76
N LEU A 60 -21.34 5.53 13.87
CA LEU A 60 -20.20 6.09 14.59
C LEU A 60 -19.33 5.00 15.25
N THR A 61 -19.95 3.93 15.74
CA THR A 61 -19.22 2.78 16.29
C THR A 61 -18.41 2.07 15.20
N GLN A 62 -19.00 1.91 14.00
CA GLN A 62 -18.24 1.39 12.85
C GLN A 62 -17.15 2.36 12.42
N ALA A 63 -17.40 3.65 12.39
CA ALA A 63 -16.43 4.68 12.09
C ALA A 63 -15.23 4.67 13.05
N ALA A 64 -15.47 4.41 14.34
CA ALA A 64 -14.38 4.23 15.31
C ALA A 64 -13.51 2.99 15.01
N ARG A 65 -14.11 1.89 14.56
CA ARG A 65 -13.35 0.71 14.08
C ARG A 65 -12.53 1.04 12.83
N ASN A 66 -13.14 1.69 11.84
CA ASN A 66 -12.44 2.10 10.63
C ASN A 66 -11.26 3.05 10.92
N ALA A 67 -11.41 3.92 11.93
CA ALA A 67 -10.32 4.79 12.38
C ALA A 67 -9.16 4.00 12.99
N ASN A 68 -9.44 2.93 13.76
CA ASN A 68 -8.40 2.02 14.26
C ASN A 68 -7.69 1.26 13.13
N ASP A 69 -8.42 0.88 12.07
CA ASP A 69 -7.82 0.27 10.88
C ASP A 69 -6.86 1.27 10.19
N GLY A 70 -7.24 2.56 10.13
CA GLY A 70 -6.37 3.63 9.65
C GLY A 70 -5.10 3.80 10.47
N ILE A 71 -5.19 3.72 11.80
CA ILE A 71 -4.01 3.74 12.69
C ILE A 71 -3.12 2.52 12.40
N SER A 72 -3.69 1.33 12.28
CA SER A 72 -2.94 0.10 12.03
C SER A 72 -2.19 0.12 10.69
N LEU A 73 -2.83 0.65 9.63
CA LEU A 73 -2.19 0.88 8.34
C LEU A 73 -1.04 1.87 8.48
N SER A 74 -1.25 3.00 9.18
CA SER A 74 -0.21 4.01 9.39
C SER A 74 0.98 3.46 10.16
N GLN A 75 0.76 2.66 11.20
CA GLN A 75 1.81 2.03 11.99
C GLN A 75 2.60 1.00 11.17
N THR A 76 1.93 0.23 10.32
CA THR A 76 2.58 -0.73 9.40
C THR A 76 3.50 0.01 8.42
N ALA A 77 3.00 1.10 7.82
CA ALA A 77 3.79 1.93 6.93
C ALA A 77 4.97 2.61 7.65
N GLU A 78 4.76 3.13 8.85
CA GLU A 78 5.80 3.79 9.66
C GLU A 78 6.91 2.82 10.06
N GLY A 79 6.56 1.59 10.45
CA GLY A 79 7.54 0.55 10.77
C GLY A 79 8.44 0.23 9.58
N ALA A 80 7.85 0.06 8.39
CA ALA A 80 8.60 -0.18 7.17
C ALA A 80 9.48 1.02 6.76
N LEU A 81 8.98 2.25 6.91
CA LEU A 81 9.78 3.46 6.67
C LEU A 81 10.93 3.61 7.67
N GLY A 82 10.77 3.10 8.90
CA GLY A 82 11.85 3.01 9.89
C GLY A 82 13.00 2.14 9.39
N GLU A 83 12.71 0.97 8.82
CA GLU A 83 13.72 0.09 8.23
C GLU A 83 14.38 0.72 6.99
N ILE A 84 13.62 1.41 6.15
CA ILE A 84 14.16 2.15 5.01
C ILE A 84 15.11 3.25 5.49
N ASN A 85 14.74 4.01 6.53
CA ASN A 85 15.58 5.05 7.12
C ASN A 85 16.92 4.48 7.63
N ASN A 86 16.89 3.36 8.36
CA ASN A 86 18.09 2.70 8.87
C ASN A 86 19.04 2.27 7.73
N ASN A 87 18.47 1.70 6.66
CA ASN A 87 19.25 1.30 5.49
C ASN A 87 19.85 2.52 4.77
N LEU A 88 19.08 3.61 4.59
CA LEU A 88 19.58 4.85 3.98
C LEU A 88 20.70 5.50 4.81
N GLN A 89 20.57 5.50 6.13
CA GLN A 89 21.64 5.99 7.01
C GLN A 89 22.92 5.16 6.84
N ARG A 90 22.80 3.83 6.76
CA ARG A 90 23.96 2.97 6.50
C ARG A 90 24.57 3.23 5.12
N VAL A 91 23.76 3.42 4.08
CA VAL A 91 24.22 3.82 2.74
C VAL A 91 24.96 5.16 2.81
N ARG A 92 24.47 6.12 3.60
CA ARG A 92 25.12 7.41 3.82
C ARG A 92 26.50 7.25 4.43
N ASP A 93 26.62 6.46 5.50
CA ASP A 93 27.91 6.20 6.16
C ASP A 93 28.91 5.56 5.20
N LEU A 94 28.47 4.55 4.45
CA LEU A 94 29.29 3.89 3.42
C LEU A 94 29.71 4.86 2.30
N THR A 95 28.83 5.78 1.93
CA THR A 95 29.13 6.80 0.92
C THR A 95 30.17 7.80 1.43
N VAL A 96 30.08 8.23 2.69
CA VAL A 96 31.12 9.06 3.33
C VAL A 96 32.46 8.32 3.35
N GLN A 97 32.44 7.04 3.71
CA GLN A 97 33.65 6.19 3.70
C GLN A 97 34.25 6.08 2.28
N ALA A 98 33.38 5.90 1.26
CA ALA A 98 33.82 5.76 -0.13
C ALA A 98 34.51 7.02 -0.68
N GLN A 99 34.13 8.21 -0.19
CA GLN A 99 34.72 9.48 -0.65
C GLN A 99 36.13 9.74 -0.14
N ASN A 100 36.64 8.89 0.74
CA ASN A 100 38.02 9.03 1.21
C ASN A 100 38.99 8.64 0.08
N SER A 101 39.87 9.55 -0.30
CA SER A 101 40.88 9.36 -1.37
C SER A 101 41.92 8.27 -1.10
N SER A 102 41.98 7.76 0.13
CA SER A 102 42.86 6.63 0.46
C SER A 102 42.33 5.27 0.01
N ASN A 103 41.08 5.18 -0.38
CA ASN A 103 40.47 3.93 -0.83
C ASN A 103 41.00 3.50 -2.21
N SER A 104 41.26 2.22 -2.35
CA SER A 104 41.55 1.59 -3.65
C SER A 104 40.24 1.31 -4.43
N ALA A 105 40.38 0.99 -5.72
CA ALA A 105 39.21 0.57 -6.52
C ALA A 105 38.51 -0.66 -5.91
N SER A 106 39.28 -1.60 -5.36
CA SER A 106 38.74 -2.81 -4.69
C SER A 106 38.00 -2.49 -3.41
N ASP A 107 38.44 -1.48 -2.63
CA ASP A 107 37.74 -1.04 -1.41
C ASP A 107 36.41 -0.40 -1.79
N ILE A 108 36.41 0.46 -2.81
CA ILE A 108 35.18 1.05 -3.33
C ILE A 108 34.22 -0.01 -3.89
N ASP A 109 34.72 -1.04 -4.56
CA ASP A 109 33.92 -2.16 -5.03
C ASP A 109 33.27 -2.94 -3.89
N SER A 110 34.00 -3.14 -2.80
CA SER A 110 33.45 -3.78 -1.59
C SER A 110 32.36 -2.94 -0.95
N ILE A 111 32.58 -1.63 -0.83
CA ILE A 111 31.57 -0.67 -0.31
C ILE A 111 30.34 -0.65 -1.24
N GLN A 112 30.55 -0.59 -2.56
CA GLN A 112 29.45 -0.59 -3.54
C GLN A 112 28.61 -1.87 -3.46
N SER A 113 29.26 -3.01 -3.23
CA SER A 113 28.57 -4.29 -3.06
C SER A 113 27.61 -4.26 -1.86
N GLU A 114 28.06 -3.72 -0.70
CA GLU A 114 27.20 -3.55 0.48
C GLU A 114 26.08 -2.56 0.18
N VAL A 115 26.37 -1.44 -0.46
CA VAL A 115 25.33 -0.46 -0.87
C VAL A 115 24.30 -1.08 -1.79
N ASN A 116 24.71 -1.86 -2.78
CA ASN A 116 23.78 -2.57 -3.66
C ASN A 116 22.82 -3.47 -2.89
N GLN A 117 23.32 -4.21 -1.88
CA GLN A 117 22.47 -5.07 -1.04
C GLN A 117 21.49 -4.24 -0.20
N ARG A 118 21.94 -3.09 0.35
CA ARG A 118 21.05 -2.19 1.09
C ARG A 118 19.96 -1.58 0.21
N MET A 119 20.32 -1.22 -1.03
CA MET A 119 19.33 -0.72 -2.00
C MET A 119 18.33 -1.79 -2.42
N GLU A 120 18.77 -3.04 -2.60
CA GLU A 120 17.87 -4.17 -2.84
C GLU A 120 16.92 -4.39 -1.66
N GLU A 121 17.40 -4.25 -0.41
CA GLU A 121 16.57 -4.37 0.78
C GLU A 121 15.54 -3.24 0.89
N ILE A 122 15.93 -2.00 0.64
CA ILE A 122 14.98 -0.86 0.58
C ILE A 122 13.87 -1.15 -0.44
N ASN A 123 14.25 -1.63 -1.63
CA ASN A 123 13.28 -1.97 -2.68
C ASN A 123 12.38 -3.15 -2.27
N ARG A 124 12.95 -4.16 -1.60
CA ARG A 124 12.19 -5.29 -1.07
C ARG A 124 11.15 -4.84 -0.03
N VAL A 125 11.56 -4.03 0.95
CA VAL A 125 10.67 -3.49 1.98
C VAL A 125 9.55 -2.67 1.34
N THR A 126 9.90 -1.78 0.39
CA THR A 126 8.91 -0.96 -0.33
C THR A 126 7.86 -1.80 -1.04
N LYS A 127 8.28 -2.87 -1.74
CA LYS A 127 7.37 -3.73 -2.52
C LYS A 127 6.57 -4.72 -1.67
N GLN A 128 7.15 -5.21 -0.58
CA GLN A 128 6.56 -6.29 0.21
C GLN A 128 5.68 -5.79 1.34
N THR A 129 5.84 -4.53 1.78
CA THR A 129 4.99 -3.97 2.83
C THR A 129 3.55 -3.92 2.36
N ASP A 130 2.71 -4.74 2.99
CA ASP A 130 1.29 -4.76 2.71
C ASP A 130 0.44 -4.72 3.98
N PHE A 131 -0.76 -4.19 3.84
CA PHE A 131 -1.79 -4.20 4.87
C PHE A 131 -3.08 -4.75 4.25
N ASN A 132 -3.50 -5.92 4.69
CA ASN A 132 -4.69 -6.62 4.17
C ASN A 132 -4.71 -6.75 2.63
N GLY A 133 -3.55 -7.07 2.03
CA GLY A 133 -3.39 -7.23 0.58
C GLY A 133 -3.19 -5.94 -0.21
N ILE A 134 -3.22 -4.77 0.46
CA ILE A 134 -2.94 -3.47 -0.15
C ILE A 134 -1.45 -3.16 0.01
N LYS A 135 -0.74 -2.91 -1.09
CA LYS A 135 0.66 -2.48 -1.07
C LYS A 135 0.73 -1.01 -0.64
N VAL A 136 1.14 -0.78 0.61
CA VAL A 136 1.04 0.55 1.22
C VAL A 136 2.12 1.49 0.70
N LEU A 137 3.36 1.00 0.52
CA LEU A 137 4.51 1.81 0.13
C LEU A 137 4.88 1.70 -1.35
N ASP A 138 4.30 0.77 -2.12
CA ASP A 138 4.63 0.56 -3.54
C ASP A 138 3.89 1.58 -4.44
N ASN A 139 4.01 2.86 -4.09
CA ASN A 139 3.49 3.95 -4.92
C ASN A 139 4.58 4.44 -5.88
N ARG A 140 4.52 3.98 -7.12
CA ARG A 140 5.48 4.33 -8.19
C ARG A 140 5.03 5.50 -9.05
N THR A 141 3.89 6.10 -8.75
CA THR A 141 3.38 7.26 -9.46
C THR A 141 4.01 8.54 -8.91
N ALA A 142 4.03 9.61 -9.70
CA ALA A 142 4.51 10.91 -9.24
C ALA A 142 3.56 11.58 -8.23
N SER A 143 2.30 11.14 -8.18
CA SER A 143 1.28 11.64 -7.26
C SER A 143 1.23 10.80 -5.98
N ASN A 144 0.78 11.40 -4.88
CA ASN A 144 0.53 10.68 -3.64
C ASN A 144 -0.59 9.65 -3.83
N ALA A 145 -0.44 8.48 -3.24
CA ALA A 145 -1.53 7.52 -3.09
C ALA A 145 -2.38 7.93 -1.88
N GLU A 146 -3.69 7.97 -2.06
CA GLU A 146 -4.63 8.34 -0.99
C GLU A 146 -5.41 7.12 -0.51
N TYR A 147 -5.38 6.88 0.78
CA TYR A 147 -6.18 5.86 1.46
C TYR A 147 -7.24 6.55 2.31
N ALA A 148 -8.50 6.48 1.86
CA ALA A 148 -9.62 7.15 2.50
C ALA A 148 -10.31 6.25 3.53
N PHE A 149 -10.38 6.67 4.79
CA PHE A 149 -11.07 5.98 5.87
C PHE A 149 -12.34 6.74 6.25
N GLN A 150 -13.48 6.06 6.21
CA GLN A 150 -14.77 6.62 6.64
C GLN A 150 -14.81 6.68 8.16
N VAL A 151 -14.74 7.89 8.73
CA VAL A 151 -14.68 8.16 10.17
C VAL A 151 -15.92 8.88 10.70
N GLY A 152 -17.02 8.77 10.00
CA GLY A 152 -18.30 9.32 10.44
C GLY A 152 -19.50 8.53 9.93
N ALA A 153 -20.67 8.82 10.48
CA ALA A 153 -21.91 8.13 10.15
C ALA A 153 -22.57 8.61 8.85
N GLN A 154 -22.03 9.65 8.21
CA GLN A 154 -22.58 10.24 6.99
C GLN A 154 -21.55 10.20 5.86
N ASP A 155 -22.03 10.28 4.62
CA ASP A 155 -21.18 10.35 3.44
C ASP A 155 -20.19 11.51 3.54
N THR A 156 -19.02 11.35 2.91
CA THR A 156 -17.94 12.35 2.85
C THR A 156 -17.17 12.62 4.16
N GLN A 157 -17.55 12.04 5.28
CA GLN A 157 -16.83 12.19 6.55
C GLN A 157 -15.61 11.24 6.58
N LYS A 158 -14.55 11.60 5.86
CA LYS A 158 -13.36 10.76 5.67
C LYS A 158 -12.11 11.45 6.19
N ILE A 159 -11.15 10.64 6.62
CA ILE A 159 -9.76 11.04 6.82
C ILE A 159 -8.92 10.30 5.78
N ASN A 160 -8.13 11.03 5.01
CA ASN A 160 -7.22 10.47 4.03
C ASN A 160 -5.83 10.36 4.63
N ILE A 161 -5.18 9.21 4.39
CA ILE A 161 -3.75 9.00 4.59
C ILE A 161 -3.10 9.13 3.23
N GLU A 162 -2.18 10.06 3.12
CA GLU A 162 -1.41 10.29 1.89
C GLU A 162 -0.06 9.59 2.00
N ILE A 163 0.24 8.73 1.04
CA ILE A 163 1.54 8.08 0.90
C ILE A 163 2.22 8.62 -0.35
N GLY A 164 3.35 9.25 -0.15
CA GLY A 164 4.15 9.83 -1.23
C GLY A 164 4.70 8.79 -2.20
N SER A 165 5.27 9.27 -3.31
CA SER A 165 5.93 8.40 -4.28
C SER A 165 7.14 7.70 -3.67
N SER A 166 7.27 6.39 -3.89
CA SER A 166 8.45 5.61 -3.49
C SER A 166 9.73 6.05 -4.21
N ALA A 167 9.62 6.78 -5.31
CA ALA A 167 10.78 7.34 -6.02
C ALA A 167 11.61 8.30 -5.13
N GLY A 168 11.00 8.89 -4.10
CA GLY A 168 11.68 9.82 -3.21
C GLY A 168 12.69 9.17 -2.26
N TRP A 169 12.46 7.94 -1.83
CA TRP A 169 13.30 7.25 -0.85
C TRP A 169 14.05 6.03 -1.37
N ASN A 170 13.61 5.40 -2.44
CA ASN A 170 14.32 4.26 -3.02
C ASN A 170 15.44 4.66 -4.00
N LEU A 171 15.75 5.94 -4.08
CA LEU A 171 16.76 6.52 -4.97
C LEU A 171 16.55 6.18 -6.45
N ALA A 172 15.38 5.66 -6.82
CA ALA A 172 14.99 5.43 -8.20
C ALA A 172 14.31 6.69 -8.77
N THR A 173 14.64 7.03 -9.99
CA THR A 173 13.95 8.12 -10.69
C THR A 173 12.59 7.65 -11.18
N ALA A 174 11.59 8.52 -11.13
CA ALA A 174 10.30 8.27 -11.77
C ALA A 174 10.54 8.06 -13.28
N GLY A 175 10.01 6.97 -13.85
CA GLY A 175 10.10 6.70 -15.27
C GLY A 175 9.30 7.70 -16.12
N ALA A 176 9.53 7.71 -17.41
CA ALA A 176 8.71 8.47 -18.34
C ALA A 176 7.24 8.00 -18.24
N GLY A 177 6.35 8.91 -17.83
CA GLY A 177 4.95 8.59 -17.55
C GLY A 177 4.59 8.58 -16.05
N GLY A 178 5.53 8.97 -15.17
CA GLY A 178 5.30 9.15 -13.74
C GLY A 178 5.40 7.88 -12.89
N THR A 179 5.83 6.75 -13.47
CA THR A 179 6.11 5.52 -12.73
C THR A 179 7.58 5.45 -12.34
N SER A 180 7.90 5.23 -11.07
CA SER A 180 9.28 4.94 -10.68
C SER A 180 9.68 3.57 -11.25
N SER A 181 10.85 3.50 -11.90
CA SER A 181 11.46 2.22 -12.20
C SER A 181 11.92 1.56 -10.92
N ASP A 182 11.90 0.22 -10.88
CA ASP A 182 12.64 -0.53 -9.88
C ASP A 182 14.09 -0.03 -9.83
N VAL A 183 14.79 -0.29 -8.72
CA VAL A 183 16.25 -0.10 -8.66
C VAL A 183 16.85 -0.91 -9.81
N VAL A 184 17.03 -0.26 -10.92
CA VAL A 184 17.46 -0.91 -12.14
C VAL A 184 18.95 -0.81 -12.23
N ASN A 185 19.57 -1.95 -12.41
CA ASN A 185 20.96 -2.03 -12.82
C ASN A 185 21.06 -1.61 -14.29
N THR A 186 21.11 -0.31 -14.53
CA THR A 186 21.49 0.19 -15.85
C THR A 186 22.99 0.13 -16.00
N ALA A 187 23.46 -0.05 -17.22
CA ALA A 187 24.88 -0.03 -17.54
C ALA A 187 25.55 1.19 -16.90
N THR A 188 26.27 0.96 -15.81
CA THR A 188 27.00 2.00 -15.09
C THR A 188 28.23 2.41 -15.88
N LEU A 189 28.87 3.51 -15.48
CA LEU A 189 30.14 3.90 -16.08
C LEU A 189 31.20 2.82 -15.88
N VAL A 190 31.12 2.05 -14.78
CA VAL A 190 31.98 0.89 -14.54
C VAL A 190 31.78 -0.18 -15.60
N GLN A 191 30.54 -0.56 -15.88
CA GLN A 191 30.21 -1.52 -16.92
C GLN A 191 30.66 -1.03 -18.27
N LYS A 192 30.42 0.24 -18.64
CA LYS A 192 30.84 0.83 -19.89
C LYS A 192 32.36 0.85 -20.05
N ALA A 193 33.11 1.17 -18.98
CA ALA A 193 34.56 1.12 -19.02
C ALA A 193 35.08 -0.29 -19.27
N ASN A 194 34.48 -1.30 -18.61
CA ASN A 194 34.82 -2.71 -18.84
C ASN A 194 34.43 -3.17 -20.25
N GLU A 195 33.26 -2.76 -20.77
CA GLU A 195 32.89 -3.03 -22.18
C GLU A 195 33.86 -2.39 -23.16
N THR A 196 34.34 -1.18 -22.90
CA THR A 196 35.34 -0.53 -23.74
C THR A 196 36.66 -1.31 -23.76
N VAL A 197 37.09 -1.84 -22.61
CA VAL A 197 38.29 -2.73 -22.56
C VAL A 197 38.02 -3.99 -23.38
N ALA A 198 36.86 -4.63 -23.22
CA ALA A 198 36.50 -5.82 -23.96
C ALA A 198 36.46 -5.56 -25.48
N GLN A 199 35.90 -4.43 -25.93
CA GLN A 199 35.89 -4.01 -27.32
C GLN A 199 37.31 -3.79 -27.88
N THR A 200 38.15 -3.07 -27.14
CA THR A 200 39.55 -2.84 -27.56
C THR A 200 40.31 -4.13 -27.66
N LEU A 201 40.08 -5.08 -26.75
CA LEU A 201 40.70 -6.40 -26.81
C LEU A 201 40.14 -7.25 -27.96
N SER A 202 38.87 -7.06 -28.34
CA SER A 202 38.30 -7.74 -29.53
C SER A 202 38.79 -7.18 -30.86
N GLY A 203 39.42 -6.04 -30.87
CA GLY A 203 39.87 -5.36 -32.07
C GLY A 203 38.75 -4.72 -32.89
N LYS A 204 37.56 -4.55 -32.33
CA LYS A 204 36.42 -3.92 -32.96
C LYS A 204 35.92 -2.72 -32.16
N THR A 205 35.60 -1.65 -32.88
CA THR A 205 35.01 -0.45 -32.31
C THR A 205 33.50 -0.62 -32.12
N GLU A 206 32.90 0.20 -31.24
CA GLU A 206 31.44 0.19 -31.05
C GLU A 206 30.68 0.47 -32.36
N ALA A 207 31.22 1.32 -33.22
CA ALA A 207 30.66 1.63 -34.54
C ALA A 207 30.65 0.40 -35.46
N GLU A 208 31.73 -0.39 -35.47
CA GLU A 208 31.80 -1.63 -36.25
C GLU A 208 30.87 -2.70 -35.73
N ILE A 209 30.73 -2.83 -34.38
CA ILE A 209 29.77 -3.74 -33.73
C ILE A 209 28.34 -3.34 -34.10
N ASN A 210 27.98 -2.06 -33.99
CA ASN A 210 26.67 -1.57 -34.35
C ASN A 210 26.38 -1.75 -35.86
N THR A 211 27.35 -1.55 -36.70
CA THR A 211 27.22 -1.78 -38.15
C THR A 211 26.98 -3.26 -38.45
N ALA A 212 27.75 -4.15 -37.85
CA ALA A 212 27.59 -5.59 -38.00
C ALA A 212 26.23 -6.10 -37.45
N LEU A 213 25.79 -5.55 -36.32
CA LEU A 213 24.50 -5.87 -35.72
C LEU A 213 23.33 -5.37 -36.58
N THR A 214 23.43 -4.16 -37.14
CA THR A 214 22.42 -3.61 -38.06
C THR A 214 22.33 -4.47 -39.33
N LYS A 215 23.48 -4.86 -39.91
CA LYS A 215 23.49 -5.77 -41.03
C LYS A 215 22.87 -7.12 -40.69
N PHE A 216 23.23 -7.72 -39.55
CA PHE A 216 22.67 -8.97 -39.09
C PHE A 216 21.13 -8.87 -38.93
N THR A 217 20.63 -7.78 -38.34
CA THR A 217 19.19 -7.56 -38.19
C THR A 217 18.49 -7.48 -39.56
N THR A 218 19.12 -6.84 -40.54
CA THR A 218 18.62 -6.74 -41.91
C THR A 218 18.61 -8.11 -42.59
N ASP A 219 19.69 -8.86 -42.44
CA ASP A 219 19.81 -10.21 -43.02
C ASP A 219 18.81 -11.19 -42.43
N VAL A 220 18.57 -11.14 -41.10
CA VAL A 220 17.56 -11.95 -40.42
C VAL A 220 16.15 -11.57 -40.89
N LYS A 221 15.87 -10.28 -41.04
CA LYS A 221 14.57 -9.81 -41.56
C LYS A 221 14.29 -10.27 -42.98
N ALA A 222 15.33 -10.33 -43.79
CA ALA A 222 15.25 -10.81 -45.19
C ALA A 222 15.31 -12.34 -45.29
N ALA A 223 15.63 -13.05 -44.18
CA ALA A 223 15.80 -14.50 -44.19
C ALA A 223 14.48 -15.24 -44.43
N ALA A 224 14.48 -16.18 -45.37
CA ALA A 224 13.34 -16.97 -45.76
C ALA A 224 13.26 -18.34 -45.05
N ASN A 225 14.34 -18.78 -44.37
CA ASN A 225 14.42 -20.06 -43.65
C ASN A 225 15.54 -20.09 -42.59
N ASP A 226 15.54 -21.12 -41.72
CA ASP A 226 16.49 -21.28 -40.60
C ASP A 226 17.95 -21.31 -41.07
N ALA A 227 18.23 -21.88 -42.21
CA ALA A 227 19.58 -21.95 -42.76
C ALA A 227 20.14 -20.54 -43.08
N ALA A 228 19.30 -19.64 -43.58
CA ALA A 228 19.69 -18.26 -43.84
C ALA A 228 19.99 -17.49 -42.53
N VAL A 229 19.24 -17.76 -41.45
CA VAL A 229 19.51 -17.18 -40.12
C VAL A 229 20.85 -17.69 -39.58
N VAL A 230 21.13 -18.97 -39.71
CA VAL A 230 22.40 -19.57 -39.29
C VAL A 230 23.56 -18.96 -40.09
N THR A 231 23.37 -18.74 -41.38
CA THR A 231 24.36 -18.06 -42.23
C THR A 231 24.58 -16.60 -41.79
N ALA A 232 23.52 -15.87 -41.52
CA ALA A 232 23.60 -14.49 -41.03
C ALA A 232 24.31 -14.42 -39.66
N LYS A 233 24.06 -15.38 -38.76
CA LYS A 233 24.79 -15.53 -37.49
C LYS A 233 26.28 -15.78 -37.71
N GLY A 234 26.63 -16.67 -38.62
CA GLY A 234 28.02 -16.93 -39.02
C GLY A 234 28.70 -15.69 -39.59
N ALA A 235 28.03 -14.96 -40.46
CA ALA A 235 28.55 -13.69 -41.01
C ALA A 235 28.77 -12.64 -39.89
N LEU A 236 27.89 -12.55 -38.88
CA LEU A 236 28.04 -11.65 -37.74
C LEU A 236 29.28 -12.01 -36.91
N THR A 237 29.46 -13.31 -36.57
CA THR A 237 30.65 -13.77 -35.83
C THR A 237 31.94 -13.48 -36.57
N THR A 238 31.95 -13.68 -37.87
CA THR A 238 33.11 -13.36 -38.73
C THR A 238 33.39 -11.86 -38.80
N ALA A 239 32.35 -11.04 -39.01
CA ALA A 239 32.51 -9.59 -39.11
C ALA A 239 33.02 -8.98 -37.77
N LEU A 240 32.66 -9.60 -36.65
CA LEU A 240 33.14 -9.20 -35.33
C LEU A 240 34.46 -9.82 -34.91
N GLY A 241 35.03 -10.74 -35.72
CA GLY A 241 36.27 -11.46 -35.40
C GLY A 241 36.15 -12.38 -34.19
N LEU A 242 34.96 -12.93 -33.91
CA LEU A 242 34.71 -13.82 -32.80
C LEU A 242 35.00 -15.27 -33.17
N LYS A 243 35.26 -16.10 -32.14
CA LYS A 243 35.48 -17.54 -32.31
C LYS A 243 34.23 -18.24 -32.82
N ALA A 244 34.40 -19.27 -33.70
CA ALA A 244 33.30 -20.08 -34.17
C ALA A 244 32.60 -20.74 -32.97
N GLY A 245 31.30 -20.53 -32.86
CA GLY A 245 30.50 -21.01 -31.71
C GLY A 245 30.45 -20.06 -30.53
N ALA A 246 31.02 -18.84 -30.62
CA ALA A 246 30.85 -17.81 -29.58
C ALA A 246 29.38 -17.59 -29.26
N ASP A 247 29.06 -17.51 -27.96
CA ASP A 247 27.69 -17.30 -27.50
C ASP A 247 27.27 -15.83 -27.73
N LEU A 248 26.43 -15.63 -28.74
CA LEU A 248 25.84 -14.33 -29.07
C LEU A 248 24.50 -14.11 -28.34
N GLY A 249 24.20 -14.94 -27.36
CA GLY A 249 22.95 -14.91 -26.61
C GLY A 249 21.86 -15.81 -27.18
N THR A 250 21.04 -16.36 -26.32
CA THR A 250 19.93 -17.28 -26.67
C THR A 250 18.88 -16.62 -27.59
N ALA A 251 18.77 -15.30 -27.57
CA ALA A 251 17.82 -14.56 -28.38
C ALA A 251 18.09 -14.68 -29.88
N VAL A 252 19.39 -14.82 -30.31
CA VAL A 252 19.74 -14.98 -31.70
C VAL A 252 19.41 -16.37 -32.24
N SER A 253 19.46 -17.40 -31.41
CA SER A 253 19.11 -18.77 -31.80
C SER A 253 17.60 -18.99 -31.95
N SER A 254 16.77 -18.11 -31.39
CA SER A 254 15.30 -18.17 -31.45
C SER A 254 14.69 -17.08 -32.32
N ALA A 255 15.52 -16.33 -33.11
CA ALA A 255 15.00 -15.32 -34.03
C ALA A 255 14.06 -15.95 -35.06
N LYS A 256 12.85 -15.41 -35.18
CA LYS A 256 11.87 -15.85 -36.18
C LYS A 256 12.14 -15.24 -37.53
N PHE A 257 11.86 -16.01 -38.59
CA PHE A 257 11.96 -15.54 -39.94
C PHE A 257 11.16 -14.27 -40.23
N GLY A 258 11.75 -13.37 -41.02
CA GLY A 258 11.08 -12.16 -41.47
C GLY A 258 10.75 -11.12 -40.40
N THR A 259 11.15 -11.35 -39.14
CA THR A 259 10.96 -10.39 -38.04
C THR A 259 12.29 -9.77 -37.61
N ASP A 260 12.24 -8.45 -37.33
CA ASP A 260 13.37 -7.76 -36.71
C ASP A 260 13.59 -8.27 -35.26
N LEU A 261 14.84 -8.23 -34.82
CA LEU A 261 15.17 -8.45 -33.42
C LEU A 261 14.53 -7.37 -32.56
N THR A 262 13.95 -7.77 -31.44
CA THR A 262 13.45 -6.84 -30.40
C THR A 262 14.63 -6.06 -29.79
N THR A 263 14.33 -4.97 -29.10
CA THR A 263 15.34 -4.20 -28.34
C THR A 263 16.09 -5.06 -27.33
N GLU A 264 15.39 -5.97 -26.66
CA GLU A 264 15.98 -6.91 -25.72
C GLU A 264 16.91 -7.93 -26.41
N GLN A 265 16.49 -8.47 -27.54
CA GLN A 265 17.33 -9.38 -28.34
C GLN A 265 18.60 -8.71 -28.85
N LYS A 266 18.53 -7.46 -29.31
CA LYS A 266 19.70 -6.66 -29.71
C LYS A 266 20.64 -6.42 -28.52
N ALA A 267 20.11 -6.13 -27.32
CA ALA A 267 20.91 -5.97 -26.13
C ALA A 267 21.61 -7.28 -25.72
N ASN A 268 20.91 -8.42 -25.81
CA ASN A 268 21.49 -9.73 -25.51
C ASN A 268 22.61 -10.12 -26.51
N VAL A 269 22.46 -9.86 -27.80
CA VAL A 269 23.52 -10.05 -28.79
C VAL A 269 24.73 -9.17 -28.48
N LYS A 270 24.49 -7.90 -28.15
CA LYS A 270 25.56 -6.95 -27.80
C LYS A 270 26.30 -7.41 -26.54
N SER A 271 25.58 -7.85 -25.52
CA SER A 271 26.14 -8.40 -24.27
C SER A 271 26.98 -9.69 -24.57
N GLY A 272 26.44 -10.60 -25.37
CA GLY A 272 27.14 -11.80 -25.77
C GLY A 272 28.46 -11.52 -26.51
N VAL A 273 28.47 -10.53 -27.39
CA VAL A 273 29.70 -10.09 -28.08
C VAL A 273 30.74 -9.56 -27.09
N TYR A 274 30.32 -8.74 -26.10
CA TYR A 274 31.27 -8.22 -25.11
C TYR A 274 31.78 -9.31 -24.18
N ASN A 275 30.91 -10.24 -23.74
CA ASN A 275 31.32 -11.35 -22.90
C ASN A 275 32.29 -12.30 -23.62
N ALA A 276 32.04 -12.61 -24.89
CA ALA A 276 32.94 -13.41 -25.72
C ALA A 276 34.31 -12.75 -25.86
N ALA A 277 34.33 -11.44 -26.09
CA ALA A 277 35.58 -10.67 -26.18
C ALA A 277 36.31 -10.60 -24.84
N ALA A 278 35.60 -10.40 -23.74
CA ALA A 278 36.18 -10.35 -22.39
C ALA A 278 36.78 -11.70 -21.95
N ASN A 279 36.18 -12.81 -22.39
CA ASN A 279 36.66 -14.17 -22.12
C ASN A 279 37.77 -14.64 -23.05
N GLY A 280 38.26 -13.78 -23.96
CA GLY A 280 39.32 -14.13 -24.92
C GLY A 280 38.85 -15.06 -26.05
N GLU A 281 37.54 -15.14 -26.32
CA GLU A 281 36.93 -15.93 -27.40
C GLU A 281 37.13 -15.29 -28.77
N ASN A 282 38.05 -14.35 -28.86
CA ASN A 282 38.34 -13.63 -30.08
C ASN A 282 39.31 -14.41 -30.97
N TYR A 283 39.07 -14.43 -32.29
CA TYR A 283 39.83 -15.20 -33.27
C TYR A 283 41.22 -14.68 -33.51
N THR A 284 41.44 -13.43 -33.34
CA THR A 284 42.69 -12.79 -33.70
C THR A 284 43.67 -12.86 -32.55
N VAL A 285 44.60 -13.81 -32.63
CA VAL A 285 45.85 -13.83 -31.86
C VAL A 285 45.67 -13.55 -30.38
N ALA A 286 46.03 -14.48 -29.52
CA ALA A 286 46.11 -14.24 -28.10
C ALA A 286 46.73 -12.88 -27.82
N LYS A 287 45.95 -11.93 -27.30
CA LYS A 287 46.45 -10.60 -26.94
C LYS A 287 47.61 -10.75 -25.97
N THR A 288 48.72 -10.13 -26.23
CA THR A 288 49.85 -10.14 -25.32
C THR A 288 49.49 -9.43 -24.01
N ALA A 289 50.15 -9.77 -22.94
CA ALA A 289 49.97 -9.07 -21.65
C ALA A 289 50.18 -7.54 -21.78
N ALA A 290 51.05 -7.12 -22.71
CA ALA A 290 51.30 -5.72 -23.02
C ALA A 290 50.08 -5.04 -23.68
N GLU A 291 49.43 -5.73 -24.63
CA GLU A 291 48.22 -5.21 -25.31
C GLU A 291 47.02 -5.16 -24.35
N VAL A 292 46.86 -6.15 -23.49
CA VAL A 292 45.84 -6.12 -22.43
C VAL A 292 46.08 -4.97 -21.47
N LYS A 293 47.31 -4.76 -21.05
CA LYS A 293 47.69 -3.63 -20.22
C LYS A 293 47.42 -2.30 -20.89
N ALA A 294 47.83 -2.13 -22.18
CA ALA A 294 47.58 -0.91 -22.93
C ALA A 294 46.08 -0.60 -23.07
N ALA A 295 45.23 -1.61 -23.33
CA ALA A 295 43.79 -1.46 -23.40
C ALA A 295 43.20 -0.99 -22.06
N LYS A 296 43.65 -1.57 -20.94
CA LYS A 296 43.25 -1.15 -19.61
C LYS A 296 43.72 0.28 -19.29
N ASP A 297 44.97 0.61 -19.59
CA ASP A 297 45.52 1.94 -19.35
C ASP A 297 44.79 3.01 -20.21
N ALA A 298 44.41 2.68 -21.45
CA ALA A 298 43.58 3.54 -22.26
C ALA A 298 42.17 3.74 -21.68
N ALA A 299 41.53 2.68 -21.20
CA ALA A 299 40.23 2.75 -20.56
C ALA A 299 40.30 3.54 -19.23
N VAL A 300 41.37 3.38 -18.45
CA VAL A 300 41.62 4.19 -17.24
C VAL A 300 41.73 5.66 -17.62
N THR A 301 42.49 6.00 -18.64
CA THR A 301 42.66 7.38 -19.10
C THR A 301 41.35 7.97 -19.60
N ALA A 302 40.59 7.24 -20.40
CA ALA A 302 39.30 7.69 -20.95
C ALA A 302 38.23 7.90 -19.84
N ASN A 303 38.30 7.16 -18.73
CA ASN A 303 37.32 7.17 -17.67
C ASN A 303 37.82 7.81 -16.37
N ALA A 304 38.94 8.50 -16.38
CA ALA A 304 39.59 9.05 -15.18
C ALA A 304 38.66 9.92 -14.30
N ASN A 305 37.73 10.63 -14.93
CA ASN A 305 36.80 11.54 -14.22
C ASN A 305 35.36 10.99 -14.06
N THR A 306 35.14 9.73 -14.38
CA THR A 306 33.76 9.17 -14.45
C THR A 306 33.32 8.45 -13.15
N GLY A 307 34.21 8.26 -12.18
CA GLY A 307 33.98 7.41 -11.01
C GLY A 307 34.13 5.91 -11.27
N ALA A 308 34.32 5.49 -12.52
CA ALA A 308 34.68 4.12 -12.87
C ALA A 308 36.15 3.81 -12.58
N VAL A 309 36.98 4.83 -12.40
CA VAL A 309 38.42 4.73 -12.11
C VAL A 309 38.69 5.35 -10.74
N VAL A 310 39.39 4.61 -9.89
CA VAL A 310 39.84 5.05 -8.55
C VAL A 310 41.32 4.77 -8.43
N ASN A 311 42.12 5.81 -8.13
CA ASN A 311 43.56 5.72 -7.98
C ASN A 311 44.25 4.96 -9.15
N GLY A 312 43.83 5.25 -10.37
CA GLY A 312 44.40 4.66 -11.61
C GLY A 312 43.95 3.22 -11.88
N ASN A 313 43.01 2.67 -11.14
CA ASN A 313 42.46 1.32 -11.35
C ASN A 313 40.98 1.36 -11.69
N LEU A 314 40.53 0.50 -12.60
CA LEU A 314 39.13 0.33 -12.91
C LEU A 314 38.42 -0.40 -11.78
N ARG A 315 37.22 0.06 -11.45
CA ARG A 315 36.28 -0.64 -10.59
C ARG A 315 35.66 -1.80 -11.33
N SER A 316 35.20 -2.83 -10.62
CA SER A 316 34.58 -4.04 -11.18
C SER A 316 33.11 -4.20 -10.78
N VAL A 317 32.68 -3.62 -9.67
CA VAL A 317 31.32 -3.73 -9.16
C VAL A 317 30.44 -2.59 -9.69
N GLU A 318 29.36 -2.97 -10.35
CA GLU A 318 28.37 -2.05 -10.88
C GLU A 318 27.44 -1.52 -9.80
N ALA A 319 26.98 -0.28 -9.95
CA ALA A 319 25.99 0.30 -9.05
C ALA A 319 24.57 -0.11 -9.45
N LYS A 320 23.76 -0.48 -8.46
CA LYS A 320 22.33 -0.78 -8.63
C LYS A 320 21.49 0.38 -8.10
N GLY A 321 21.21 1.35 -8.96
CA GLY A 321 20.39 2.51 -8.65
C GLY A 321 21.14 3.66 -7.96
N PHE A 322 22.22 3.37 -7.21
CA PHE A 322 23.00 4.39 -6.51
C PHE A 322 24.50 4.04 -6.54
N ASP A 323 25.33 4.95 -7.04
CA ASP A 323 26.79 4.85 -7.05
C ASP A 323 27.37 5.70 -5.91
N VAL A 324 28.21 5.09 -5.09
CA VAL A 324 28.81 5.74 -3.90
C VAL A 324 29.68 6.95 -4.20
N LEU A 325 30.20 7.08 -5.44
CA LEU A 325 31.01 8.22 -5.89
C LEU A 325 30.24 9.23 -6.73
N LYS A 326 29.14 8.82 -7.36
CA LYS A 326 28.42 9.64 -8.35
C LYS A 326 26.93 9.87 -8.03
N GLY A 327 26.38 9.20 -7.03
CA GLY A 327 24.98 9.37 -6.63
C GLY A 327 24.02 8.55 -7.45
N ASN A 328 22.79 9.05 -7.63
CA ASN A 328 21.72 8.35 -8.33
C ASN A 328 22.11 7.96 -9.76
N VAL A 329 21.87 6.69 -10.10
CA VAL A 329 22.07 6.18 -11.46
C VAL A 329 20.75 6.33 -12.22
N SER A 330 20.70 7.29 -13.14
CA SER A 330 19.50 7.46 -13.97
C SER A 330 19.45 6.44 -15.11
N GLY A 331 18.27 5.82 -15.30
CA GLY A 331 17.99 4.83 -16.33
C GLY A 331 17.89 5.37 -17.76
N GLY A 332 18.83 6.21 -18.20
CA GLY A 332 18.91 6.65 -19.59
C GLY A 332 19.81 5.76 -20.41
N ALA A 333 19.57 5.62 -21.73
CA ALA A 333 20.38 4.87 -22.69
C ALA A 333 21.88 5.28 -22.72
N ALA A 334 22.24 6.34 -22.01
CA ALA A 334 23.60 6.83 -21.92
C ALA A 334 24.31 6.51 -20.60
N GLY A 335 23.66 5.87 -19.61
CA GLY A 335 24.29 5.53 -18.31
C GLY A 335 25.07 6.66 -17.68
N THR A 336 24.62 7.89 -17.86
CA THR A 336 25.21 9.05 -17.23
C THR A 336 24.84 9.00 -15.75
N ALA A 337 25.85 8.92 -14.88
CA ALA A 337 25.62 9.21 -13.48
C ALA A 337 24.99 10.61 -13.40
N ALA A 338 23.78 10.69 -12.92
CA ALA A 338 23.02 11.93 -12.95
C ALA A 338 23.51 12.93 -11.90
N GLY A 339 24.40 12.53 -10.98
CA GLY A 339 24.82 13.34 -9.87
C GLY A 339 26.32 13.46 -9.71
N THR A 340 26.73 14.60 -9.19
CA THR A 340 28.07 14.86 -8.63
C THR A 340 28.03 14.95 -7.11
N THR A 341 26.85 14.69 -6.51
CA THR A 341 26.60 14.96 -5.09
C THR A 341 25.89 13.77 -4.41
N PRO A 342 26.56 12.61 -4.29
CA PRO A 342 25.92 11.40 -3.76
C PRO A 342 25.35 11.58 -2.34
N LEU A 343 25.99 12.38 -1.48
CA LEU A 343 25.48 12.64 -0.13
C LEU A 343 24.18 13.47 -0.17
N ALA A 344 24.10 14.45 -1.06
CA ALA A 344 22.88 15.26 -1.21
C ALA A 344 21.69 14.41 -1.71
N ASP A 345 21.94 13.45 -2.56
CA ASP A 345 20.91 12.53 -3.05
C ASP A 345 20.36 11.66 -1.92
N ILE A 346 21.24 11.14 -1.05
CA ILE A 346 20.83 10.35 0.13
C ILE A 346 20.13 11.23 1.16
N ASP A 347 20.63 12.43 1.41
CA ASP A 347 20.02 13.39 2.34
C ASP A 347 18.62 13.80 1.86
N ALA A 348 18.41 13.92 0.54
CA ALA A 348 17.09 14.16 -0.03
C ALA A 348 16.14 12.95 0.19
N ALA A 349 16.65 11.72 0.02
CA ALA A 349 15.87 10.50 0.28
C ALA A 349 15.52 10.37 1.76
N LEU A 350 16.45 10.60 2.68
CA LEU A 350 16.21 10.62 4.14
C LEU A 350 15.13 11.65 4.49
N LYS A 351 15.24 12.87 3.95
CA LYS A 351 14.23 13.91 4.15
C LYS A 351 12.85 13.51 3.64
N ALA A 352 12.78 12.81 2.52
CA ALA A 352 11.50 12.30 1.99
C ALA A 352 10.88 11.26 2.93
N VAL A 353 11.68 10.33 3.45
CA VAL A 353 11.24 9.34 4.45
C VAL A 353 10.76 10.02 5.72
N ASP A 354 11.53 10.97 6.26
CA ASP A 354 11.16 11.69 7.49
C ASP A 354 9.89 12.53 7.31
N SER A 355 9.72 13.18 6.17
CA SER A 355 8.49 13.90 5.82
C SER A 355 7.28 12.95 5.79
N GLN A 356 7.45 11.77 5.19
CA GLN A 356 6.38 10.77 5.12
C GLN A 356 6.04 10.21 6.51
N ARG A 357 7.03 9.91 7.34
CA ARG A 357 6.83 9.49 8.73
C ARG A 357 6.12 10.56 9.55
N SER A 358 6.50 11.82 9.39
CA SER A 358 5.83 12.94 10.05
C SER A 358 4.35 13.06 9.64
N SER A 359 4.05 12.91 8.35
CA SER A 359 2.67 12.90 7.84
C SER A 359 1.85 11.73 8.42
N LEU A 360 2.44 10.52 8.50
CA LEU A 360 1.79 9.36 9.13
C LEU A 360 1.53 9.57 10.61
N GLY A 361 2.49 10.12 11.36
CA GLY A 361 2.32 10.45 12.77
C GLY A 361 1.23 11.50 13.00
N ALA A 362 1.16 12.52 12.15
CA ALA A 362 0.08 13.51 12.20
C ALA A 362 -1.29 12.85 11.91
N SER A 363 -1.35 11.91 10.97
CA SER A 363 -2.58 11.18 10.67
C SER A 363 -3.02 10.29 11.84
N GLN A 364 -2.09 9.59 12.51
CA GLN A 364 -2.38 8.81 13.71
C GLN A 364 -2.99 9.67 14.82
N ASN A 365 -2.40 10.82 15.13
CA ASN A 365 -2.93 11.76 16.12
C ASN A 365 -4.34 12.25 15.75
N ARG A 366 -4.61 12.49 14.47
CA ARG A 366 -5.96 12.87 13.98
C ARG A 366 -6.95 11.74 14.19
N PHE A 367 -6.59 10.49 13.91
CA PHE A 367 -7.45 9.33 14.15
C PHE A 367 -7.73 9.14 15.64
N GLU A 368 -6.73 9.22 16.51
CA GLU A 368 -6.91 9.10 17.97
C GLU A 368 -7.85 10.17 18.52
N SER A 369 -7.66 11.42 18.09
CA SER A 369 -8.57 12.52 18.45
C SER A 369 -10.00 12.26 17.94
N THR A 370 -10.12 11.74 16.72
CA THR A 370 -11.42 11.40 16.13
C THR A 370 -12.09 10.26 16.89
N ILE A 371 -11.37 9.18 17.23
CA ILE A 371 -11.89 8.06 18.02
C ILE A 371 -12.42 8.55 19.37
N THR A 372 -11.66 9.41 20.04
CA THR A 372 -12.08 9.99 21.33
C THR A 372 -13.39 10.80 21.18
N ASN A 373 -13.48 11.62 20.15
CA ASN A 373 -14.68 12.39 19.84
C ASN A 373 -15.87 11.50 19.48
N LEU A 374 -15.66 10.48 18.65
CA LEU A 374 -16.69 9.50 18.28
C LEU A 374 -17.23 8.76 19.50
N ASN A 375 -16.36 8.29 20.38
CA ASN A 375 -16.76 7.61 21.62
C ASN A 375 -17.58 8.53 22.54
N ASN A 376 -17.18 9.78 22.70
CA ASN A 376 -17.94 10.77 23.47
C ASN A 376 -19.31 11.03 22.84
N THR A 377 -19.37 11.14 21.51
CA THR A 377 -20.62 11.34 20.78
C THR A 377 -21.54 10.12 20.91
N VAL A 378 -21.00 8.89 20.78
CA VAL A 378 -21.75 7.65 20.97
C VAL A 378 -22.33 7.56 22.39
N ASN A 379 -21.56 7.91 23.42
CA ASN A 379 -22.02 7.92 24.81
C ASN A 379 -23.15 8.94 25.01
N ASN A 380 -22.99 10.15 24.45
CA ASN A 380 -24.03 11.18 24.55
C ASN A 380 -25.33 10.80 23.82
N LEU A 381 -25.20 10.25 22.60
CA LEU A 381 -26.35 9.76 21.83
C LEU A 381 -27.03 8.57 22.49
N THR A 382 -26.26 7.65 23.08
CA THR A 382 -26.77 6.52 23.83
C THR A 382 -27.57 7.01 25.04
N SER A 383 -27.03 7.98 25.81
CA SER A 383 -27.72 8.59 26.93
C SER A 383 -28.99 9.36 26.51
N ALA A 384 -28.94 10.04 25.35
CA ALA A 384 -30.11 10.73 24.80
C ALA A 384 -31.18 9.73 24.33
N ARG A 385 -30.79 8.63 23.68
CA ARG A 385 -31.71 7.56 23.29
C ARG A 385 -32.37 6.90 24.49
N SER A 386 -31.58 6.61 25.54
CA SER A 386 -32.06 6.04 26.79
C SER A 386 -33.17 6.90 27.41
N ARG A 387 -33.00 8.23 27.50
CA ARG A 387 -34.01 9.14 27.99
C ARG A 387 -35.33 9.13 27.22
N ILE A 388 -35.25 8.81 25.90
CA ILE A 388 -36.43 8.75 25.04
C ILE A 388 -37.09 7.38 25.13
N GLN A 389 -36.33 6.31 25.04
CA GLN A 389 -36.81 4.96 24.79
C GLN A 389 -36.89 4.08 26.01
N ASP A 390 -36.01 4.26 27.04
CA ASP A 390 -35.94 3.38 28.19
C ASP A 390 -37.06 3.67 29.20
N ALA A 391 -37.51 2.63 29.86
CA ALA A 391 -38.52 2.74 30.94
C ALA A 391 -37.82 3.00 32.27
N ASP A 392 -38.43 3.88 33.10
CA ASP A 392 -38.07 3.98 34.51
C ASP A 392 -38.67 2.78 35.27
N TYR A 393 -37.76 1.89 35.68
CA TYR A 393 -38.12 0.67 36.40
C TYR A 393 -39.00 0.95 37.63
N SER A 394 -38.68 1.96 38.43
CA SER A 394 -39.44 2.30 39.65
C SER A 394 -40.86 2.74 39.33
N THR A 395 -41.03 3.53 38.30
CA THR A 395 -42.33 4.00 37.82
C THR A 395 -43.17 2.85 37.26
N GLU A 396 -42.58 1.95 36.44
CA GLU A 396 -43.32 0.84 35.83
C GLU A 396 -43.68 -0.26 36.85
N VAL A 397 -42.84 -0.54 37.86
CA VAL A 397 -43.19 -1.43 38.98
C VAL A 397 -44.35 -0.85 39.81
N SER A 398 -44.36 0.47 40.07
CA SER A 398 -45.47 1.14 40.74
C SER A 398 -46.78 1.05 39.95
N ASN A 399 -46.69 1.27 38.60
CA ASN A 399 -47.83 1.15 37.70
C ASN A 399 -48.35 -0.28 37.64
N MET A 400 -47.47 -1.28 37.57
CA MET A 400 -47.81 -2.70 37.59
C MET A 400 -48.53 -3.06 38.92
N SER A 401 -47.95 -2.69 40.04
CA SER A 401 -48.54 -2.96 41.36
C SER A 401 -49.92 -2.31 41.53
N ARG A 402 -50.06 -1.05 41.09
CA ARG A 402 -51.34 -0.34 41.08
C ARG A 402 -52.38 -1.03 40.20
N ALA A 403 -51.97 -1.45 39.00
CA ALA A 403 -52.88 -2.14 38.07
C ALA A 403 -53.30 -3.52 38.62
N GLN A 404 -52.40 -4.26 39.27
CA GLN A 404 -52.70 -5.53 39.96
C GLN A 404 -53.71 -5.32 41.10
N ILE A 405 -53.53 -4.31 41.94
CA ILE A 405 -54.45 -3.98 43.03
C ILE A 405 -55.82 -3.59 42.47
N LEU A 406 -55.84 -2.75 41.42
CA LEU A 406 -57.11 -2.34 40.78
C LEU A 406 -57.83 -3.51 40.12
N GLN A 407 -57.10 -4.47 39.57
CA GLN A 407 -57.63 -5.70 38.99
C GLN A 407 -58.32 -6.56 40.09
N GLN A 408 -57.63 -6.79 41.23
CA GLN A 408 -58.14 -7.55 42.30
C GLN A 408 -59.38 -6.84 42.95
N ALA A 409 -59.28 -5.54 43.18
CA ALA A 409 -60.39 -4.74 43.68
C ALA A 409 -61.55 -4.71 42.67
N GLY A 410 -61.25 -4.56 41.39
CA GLY A 410 -62.27 -4.54 40.32
C GLY A 410 -63.03 -5.85 40.20
N THR A 411 -62.36 -7.01 40.32
CA THR A 411 -63.09 -8.30 40.39
C THR A 411 -64.02 -8.43 41.57
N SER A 412 -63.59 -7.97 42.77
CA SER A 412 -64.40 -7.98 43.97
C SER A 412 -65.59 -7.04 43.85
N VAL A 413 -65.40 -5.82 43.35
CA VAL A 413 -66.49 -4.85 43.13
C VAL A 413 -67.46 -5.31 42.07
N LEU A 414 -66.92 -5.98 40.94
CA LEU A 414 -67.81 -6.56 39.94
C LEU A 414 -68.72 -7.66 40.49
N ALA A 415 -68.15 -8.53 41.32
CA ALA A 415 -68.94 -9.55 42.04
C ALA A 415 -70.03 -8.92 42.88
N GLN A 416 -69.70 -7.84 43.64
CA GLN A 416 -70.67 -7.09 44.49
C GLN A 416 -71.70 -6.36 43.62
N ALA A 417 -71.31 -5.73 42.54
CA ALA A 417 -72.21 -5.04 41.62
C ALA A 417 -73.22 -6.00 40.95
N ASN A 418 -72.87 -7.26 40.75
CA ASN A 418 -73.74 -8.28 40.19
C ASN A 418 -74.70 -8.83 41.23
N GLN A 419 -74.44 -8.68 42.54
CA GLN A 419 -75.33 -9.08 43.62
C GLN A 419 -76.42 -8.02 43.88
N VAL A 420 -76.22 -6.75 43.65
CA VAL A 420 -77.14 -5.65 43.88
C VAL A 420 -78.53 -5.87 43.25
N PRO A 421 -78.66 -6.27 41.97
CA PRO A 421 -79.96 -6.56 41.35
C PRO A 421 -80.71 -7.73 42.04
N GLN A 422 -79.97 -8.74 42.53
CA GLN A 422 -80.52 -9.90 43.20
C GLN A 422 -81.12 -9.54 44.55
N THR A 423 -80.43 -8.66 45.28
CA THR A 423 -80.98 -8.17 46.57
C THR A 423 -82.23 -7.27 46.40
N VAL A 424 -82.24 -6.46 45.29
CA VAL A 424 -83.41 -5.66 44.95
C VAL A 424 -84.60 -6.57 44.53
N LEU A 425 -84.30 -7.65 43.80
CA LEU A 425 -85.31 -8.62 43.38
C LEU A 425 -85.89 -9.39 44.57
N SER A 426 -85.09 -9.68 45.62
CA SER A 426 -85.50 -10.34 46.86
C SER A 426 -86.33 -9.43 47.74
N LEU A 427 -86.20 -8.10 47.60
CA LEU A 427 -87.05 -7.11 48.38
C LEU A 427 -88.38 -6.82 47.69
N LEU A 428 -88.50 -7.19 46.42
CA LEU A 428 -89.73 -7.04 45.58
C LEU A 428 -90.57 -8.31 45.55
N ARG A 429 -90.13 -9.37 46.22
CA ARG A 429 -90.87 -10.59 46.50
C ARG A 429 -91.41 -10.51 47.91
#